data_0d3fc4916442c91f7d4e89c329f54cd8
#
_entry.id   0d3fc4916442c91f7d4e89c329f54cd8
#
_cell.length_a   1.000
_cell.length_b   1.000
_cell.length_c   1.000
_cell.angle_alpha   90.00
_cell.angle_beta   90.00
_cell.angle_gamma   90.00
#
_symmetry.space_group_name_H-M   'P 1'
#
loop_
_entity.id
_entity.type
_entity.pdbx_description
1 polymer ?
#
loop_
_entity_poly.entity_id
_entity_poly.type
_entity_poly.pdbx_seq_one_letter_code
_entity_poly.pdbx_strand_id
1 'polypeptide(L)'
;MQRKVICYLIFLMMSAISVYGENATDYFNRGLKSTSTRTKIKYFSKALELAPNLTEAYEKRGMLYFFQEKFDNVIEDYQTFIELSPPKSEAYRMLGMGYLKKGDYRSAIYNFTRAIEIDSKNASAYANRAEAHFLSGNYDLTVLDSTRAIEIGGNPRDIADAYRTRAKAFRKTGRNDLSAADIRSSWQIDPRYAYYYKALYGYASPEGMRKAGLIAVIGIAFLLLFKFKVKPPEKDE
;
A
#
# COMPACT_ATOMS: atom_id res chain seq x y z
N MET A 1 -1.19 68.58 -7.89
CA MET A 1 -0.20 67.81 -7.13
C MET A 1 -0.82 66.60 -6.40
N GLN A 2 -1.91 66.75 -5.68
CA GLN A 2 -2.54 65.67 -4.90
C GLN A 2 -2.96 64.44 -5.72
N ARG A 3 -3.51 64.58 -6.93
CA ARG A 3 -3.91 63.38 -7.77
C ARG A 3 -2.75 62.48 -8.16
N LYS A 4 -1.56 63.03 -8.41
CA LYS A 4 -0.36 62.24 -8.75
C LYS A 4 0.17 61.48 -7.52
N VAL A 5 0.07 62.06 -6.32
CA VAL A 5 0.51 61.42 -5.06
C VAL A 5 -0.47 60.26 -4.72
N ILE A 6 -1.77 60.41 -4.94
CA ILE A 6 -2.77 59.38 -4.73
C ILE A 6 -2.55 58.22 -5.72
N CYS A 7 -2.31 58.49 -7.00
CA CYS A 7 -1.99 57.44 -7.98
C CYS A 7 -0.68 56.71 -7.62
N TYR A 8 0.33 57.38 -7.12
CA TYR A 8 1.58 56.76 -6.70
C TYR A 8 1.41 55.90 -5.44
N LEU A 9 0.58 56.36 -4.47
CA LEU A 9 0.23 55.55 -3.29
C LEU A 9 -0.61 54.37 -3.64
N ILE A 10 -1.56 54.46 -4.58
CA ILE A 10 -2.35 53.32 -5.08
C ILE A 10 -1.45 52.35 -5.85
N PHE A 11 -0.50 52.83 -6.66
CA PHE A 11 0.47 52.01 -7.35
C PHE A 11 1.42 51.30 -6.37
N LEU A 12 1.89 51.98 -5.32
CA LEU A 12 2.64 51.36 -4.22
C LEU A 12 1.82 50.37 -3.41
N MET A 13 0.53 50.64 -3.14
CA MET A 13 -0.36 49.71 -2.51
C MET A 13 -0.65 48.50 -3.43
N MET A 14 -0.87 48.73 -4.73
CA MET A 14 -1.08 47.63 -5.69
C MET A 14 0.20 46.82 -5.90
N SER A 15 1.39 47.44 -5.90
CA SER A 15 2.66 46.72 -5.92
C SER A 15 2.95 45.99 -4.61
N ALA A 16 2.52 46.50 -3.46
CA ALA A 16 2.61 45.80 -2.19
C ALA A 16 1.63 44.61 -2.10
N ILE A 17 0.47 44.69 -2.75
CA ILE A 17 -0.50 43.58 -2.88
C ILE A 17 0.01 42.51 -3.87
N SER A 18 0.81 42.92 -4.88
CA SER A 18 1.46 41.99 -5.82
C SER A 18 2.68 41.26 -5.24
N VAL A 19 3.12 41.58 -4.03
CA VAL A 19 4.24 40.92 -3.32
C VAL A 19 3.76 39.83 -2.34
N TYR A 20 2.47 39.53 -2.26
CA TYR A 20 2.04 38.28 -1.67
C TYR A 20 2.38 37.14 -2.65
N GLY A 21 3.68 36.85 -2.76
CA GLY A 21 4.17 35.63 -3.39
C GLY A 21 3.44 34.44 -2.77
N GLU A 22 3.08 33.48 -3.59
CA GLU A 22 2.45 32.23 -3.13
C GLU A 22 3.28 31.65 -1.98
N ASN A 23 2.63 31.42 -0.85
CA ASN A 23 3.29 30.87 0.34
C ASN A 23 3.25 29.33 0.34
N ALA A 24 3.96 28.71 1.28
CA ALA A 24 4.02 27.26 1.39
C ALA A 24 2.62 26.61 1.53
N THR A 25 1.72 27.26 2.26
CA THR A 25 0.35 26.79 2.47
C THR A 25 -0.46 26.83 1.18
N ASP A 26 -0.26 27.82 0.32
CA ASP A 26 -0.94 27.91 -0.98
C ASP A 26 -0.52 26.73 -1.87
N TYR A 27 0.77 26.44 -1.96
CA TYR A 27 1.29 25.28 -2.70
C TYR A 27 0.80 23.97 -2.10
N PHE A 28 0.80 23.81 -0.79
CA PHE A 28 0.29 22.63 -0.13
C PHE A 28 -1.19 22.40 -0.47
N ASN A 29 -2.03 23.43 -0.35
CA ASN A 29 -3.46 23.35 -0.68
C ASN A 29 -3.70 23.05 -2.17
N ARG A 30 -2.90 23.59 -3.09
CA ARG A 30 -2.95 23.20 -4.51
C ARG A 30 -2.56 21.74 -4.71
N GLY A 31 -1.60 21.24 -3.96
CA GLY A 31 -1.23 19.84 -3.94
C GLY A 31 -2.40 18.96 -3.53
N LEU A 32 -3.13 19.32 -2.48
CA LEU A 32 -4.31 18.58 -2.03
C LEU A 32 -5.43 18.56 -3.08
N LYS A 33 -5.66 19.68 -3.75
CA LYS A 33 -6.74 19.83 -4.76
C LYS A 33 -6.41 19.22 -6.12
N SER A 34 -5.12 19.02 -6.45
CA SER A 34 -4.70 18.46 -7.74
C SER A 34 -5.19 17.02 -7.90
N THR A 35 -5.53 16.61 -9.13
CA THR A 35 -5.89 15.22 -9.45
C THR A 35 -4.70 14.38 -9.92
N SER A 36 -3.68 15.03 -10.52
CA SER A 36 -2.51 14.36 -11.05
C SER A 36 -1.45 14.13 -9.96
N THR A 37 -1.01 12.88 -9.78
CA THR A 37 0.06 12.51 -8.86
C THR A 37 1.34 13.31 -9.09
N ARG A 38 1.75 13.49 -10.35
CA ARG A 38 2.94 14.28 -10.72
C ARG A 38 2.81 15.74 -10.27
N THR A 39 1.63 16.32 -10.47
CA THR A 39 1.35 17.72 -10.08
C THR A 39 1.28 17.86 -8.57
N LYS A 40 0.69 16.89 -7.85
CA LYS A 40 0.69 16.86 -6.38
C LYS A 40 2.12 16.90 -5.83
N ILE A 41 2.99 16.00 -6.30
CA ILE A 41 4.40 15.94 -5.87
C ILE A 41 5.10 17.28 -6.14
N LYS A 42 4.90 17.88 -7.33
CA LYS A 42 5.47 19.19 -7.65
C LYS A 42 5.05 20.25 -6.65
N TYR A 43 3.76 20.31 -6.30
CA TYR A 43 3.25 21.30 -5.37
C TYR A 43 3.72 21.07 -3.92
N PHE A 44 3.73 19.81 -3.44
CA PHE A 44 4.29 19.53 -2.12
C PHE A 44 5.78 19.82 -2.05
N SER A 45 6.56 19.52 -3.10
CA SER A 45 7.98 19.91 -3.15
C SER A 45 8.16 21.42 -3.09
N LYS A 46 7.31 22.18 -3.80
CA LYS A 46 7.37 23.64 -3.75
C LYS A 46 6.98 24.20 -2.38
N ALA A 47 6.01 23.59 -1.71
CA ALA A 47 5.66 23.94 -0.34
C ALA A 47 6.83 23.68 0.62
N LEU A 48 7.56 22.57 0.47
CA LEU A 48 8.72 22.21 1.29
C LEU A 48 9.95 23.09 1.00
N GLU A 49 10.13 23.58 -0.23
CA GLU A 49 11.16 24.57 -0.54
C GLU A 49 10.95 25.88 0.23
N LEU A 50 9.69 26.28 0.44
CA LEU A 50 9.32 27.50 1.16
C LEU A 50 9.21 27.31 2.68
N ALA A 51 8.80 26.13 3.12
CA ALA A 51 8.64 25.76 4.53
C ALA A 51 9.15 24.34 4.76
N PRO A 52 10.45 24.14 5.02
CA PRO A 52 11.04 22.82 5.26
C PRO A 52 10.51 22.10 6.51
N ASN A 53 9.81 22.80 7.39
CA ASN A 53 9.19 22.25 8.60
C ASN A 53 7.70 21.88 8.43
N LEU A 54 7.15 21.96 7.22
CA LEU A 54 5.77 21.60 6.94
C LEU A 54 5.64 20.06 6.86
N THR A 55 5.52 19.42 8.03
CA THR A 55 5.55 17.96 8.19
C THR A 55 4.51 17.24 7.36
N GLU A 56 3.30 17.80 7.25
CA GLU A 56 2.21 17.20 6.46
C GLU A 56 2.56 17.07 4.97
N ALA A 57 3.40 17.95 4.46
CA ALA A 57 3.80 17.89 3.05
C ALA A 57 4.74 16.70 2.78
N TYR A 58 5.63 16.35 3.73
CA TYR A 58 6.45 15.14 3.66
C TYR A 58 5.57 13.88 3.69
N GLU A 59 4.62 13.80 4.64
CA GLU A 59 3.69 12.66 4.72
C GLU A 59 2.94 12.45 3.40
N LYS A 60 2.35 13.51 2.85
CA LYS A 60 1.59 13.41 1.59
C LYS A 60 2.50 13.09 0.40
N ARG A 61 3.69 13.67 0.32
CA ARG A 61 4.64 13.42 -0.78
C ARG A 61 5.22 12.02 -0.70
N GLY A 62 5.62 11.56 0.48
CA GLY A 62 6.14 10.22 0.73
C GLY A 62 5.13 9.13 0.36
N MET A 63 3.83 9.32 0.69
CA MET A 63 2.78 8.41 0.25
C MET A 63 2.66 8.36 -1.28
N LEU A 64 2.77 9.49 -1.98
CA LEU A 64 2.72 9.51 -3.44
C LEU A 64 3.95 8.85 -4.07
N TYR A 65 5.12 9.01 -3.47
CA TYR A 65 6.33 8.30 -3.89
C TYR A 65 6.20 6.79 -3.71
N PHE A 66 5.54 6.34 -2.64
CA PHE A 66 5.26 4.91 -2.44
C PHE A 66 4.44 4.32 -3.59
N PHE A 67 3.38 5.01 -4.04
CA PHE A 67 2.58 4.58 -5.19
C PHE A 67 3.33 4.65 -6.53
N GLN A 68 4.41 5.44 -6.61
CA GLN A 68 5.31 5.50 -7.77
C GLN A 68 6.50 4.53 -7.65
N GLU A 69 6.55 3.71 -6.60
CA GLU A 69 7.65 2.78 -6.30
C GLU A 69 9.02 3.46 -6.15
N LYS A 70 9.02 4.74 -5.78
CA LYS A 70 10.23 5.54 -5.52
C LYS A 70 10.63 5.41 -4.05
N PHE A 71 11.11 4.24 -3.67
CA PHE A 71 11.29 3.89 -2.27
C PHE A 71 12.38 4.68 -1.55
N ASP A 72 13.42 5.17 -2.25
CA ASP A 72 14.42 6.08 -1.66
C ASP A 72 13.77 7.38 -1.21
N ASN A 73 12.92 7.97 -2.05
CA ASN A 73 12.18 9.18 -1.70
C ASN A 73 11.16 8.95 -0.58
N VAL A 74 10.55 7.75 -0.50
CA VAL A 74 9.67 7.36 0.62
C VAL A 74 10.46 7.39 1.93
N ILE A 75 11.65 6.77 1.92
CA ILE A 75 12.51 6.71 3.10
C ILE A 75 12.92 8.12 3.54
N GLU A 76 13.41 8.95 2.62
CA GLU A 76 13.82 10.32 2.89
C GLU A 76 12.67 11.15 3.50
N ASP A 77 11.51 11.14 2.86
CA ASP A 77 10.35 11.92 3.33
C ASP A 77 9.86 11.46 4.69
N TYR A 78 9.75 10.15 4.94
CA TYR A 78 9.28 9.66 6.24
C TYR A 78 10.32 9.75 7.34
N GLN A 79 11.63 9.71 7.05
CA GLN A 79 12.68 10.01 8.03
C GLN A 79 12.54 11.46 8.47
N THR A 80 12.48 12.41 7.53
CA THR A 80 12.32 13.84 7.85
C THR A 80 11.00 14.09 8.59
N PHE A 81 9.91 13.45 8.18
CA PHE A 81 8.64 13.55 8.90
C PHE A 81 8.76 13.12 10.37
N ILE A 82 9.43 11.98 10.64
CA ILE A 82 9.62 11.45 12.00
C ILE A 82 10.50 12.36 12.85
N GLU A 83 11.52 12.97 12.25
CA GLU A 83 12.42 13.94 12.95
C GLU A 83 11.70 15.22 13.36
N LEU A 84 10.75 15.69 12.54
CA LEU A 84 10.07 16.97 12.72
C LEU A 84 8.73 16.88 13.46
N SER A 85 8.19 15.68 13.69
CA SER A 85 6.85 15.50 14.26
C SER A 85 6.86 14.55 15.46
N PRO A 86 5.83 14.61 16.34
CA PRO A 86 5.66 13.61 17.39
C PRO A 86 5.61 12.19 16.81
N PRO A 87 6.10 11.18 17.53
CA PRO A 87 6.12 9.79 17.06
C PRO A 87 4.72 9.30 16.66
N LYS A 88 4.57 8.85 15.41
CA LYS A 88 3.33 8.25 14.90
C LYS A 88 3.59 6.84 14.39
N SER A 89 2.81 5.87 14.86
CA SER A 89 2.89 4.46 14.45
C SER A 89 2.87 4.31 12.92
N GLU A 90 1.96 5.03 12.25
CA GLU A 90 1.81 4.97 10.79
C GLU A 90 3.06 5.48 10.03
N ALA A 91 3.73 6.51 10.55
CA ALA A 91 4.95 7.03 9.93
C ALA A 91 6.09 5.99 9.94
N TYR A 92 6.31 5.35 11.09
CA TYR A 92 7.28 4.26 11.19
C TYR A 92 6.88 3.06 10.34
N ARG A 93 5.59 2.73 10.25
CA ARG A 93 5.10 1.67 9.37
C ARG A 93 5.40 1.99 7.90
N MET A 94 5.15 3.20 7.45
CA MET A 94 5.44 3.63 6.07
C MET A 94 6.94 3.67 5.77
N LEU A 95 7.76 4.12 6.72
CA LEU A 95 9.22 4.06 6.61
C LEU A 95 9.70 2.60 6.49
N GLY A 96 9.17 1.71 7.34
CA GLY A 96 9.43 0.28 7.28
C GLY A 96 9.04 -0.34 5.93
N MET A 97 7.90 0.08 5.35
CA MET A 97 7.46 -0.33 4.01
C MET A 97 8.45 0.11 2.92
N GLY A 98 9.00 1.32 3.01
CA GLY A 98 10.05 1.78 2.10
C GLY A 98 11.26 0.86 2.13
N TYR A 99 11.77 0.53 3.30
CA TYR A 99 12.90 -0.39 3.48
C TYR A 99 12.56 -1.82 3.03
N LEU A 100 11.36 -2.32 3.35
CA LEU A 100 10.91 -3.65 2.92
C LEU A 100 10.93 -3.78 1.40
N LYS A 101 10.41 -2.79 0.68
CA LYS A 101 10.40 -2.78 -0.79
C LYS A 101 11.78 -2.65 -1.42
N LYS A 102 12.74 -2.06 -0.71
CA LYS A 102 14.17 -2.05 -1.10
C LYS A 102 14.89 -3.36 -0.78
N GLY A 103 14.28 -4.27 -0.04
CA GLY A 103 14.92 -5.51 0.40
C GLY A 103 15.79 -5.36 1.65
N ASP A 104 15.81 -4.20 2.29
CA ASP A 104 16.44 -4.01 3.60
C ASP A 104 15.50 -4.47 4.72
N TYR A 105 15.43 -5.78 4.89
CA TYR A 105 14.54 -6.42 5.86
C TYR A 105 14.89 -6.05 7.30
N ARG A 106 16.17 -5.80 7.60
CA ARG A 106 16.62 -5.42 8.94
C ARG A 106 16.05 -4.06 9.35
N SER A 107 16.22 -3.05 8.51
CA SER A 107 15.68 -1.72 8.76
C SER A 107 14.15 -1.72 8.72
N ALA A 108 13.53 -2.54 7.87
CA ALA A 108 12.08 -2.71 7.84
C ALA A 108 11.56 -3.26 9.18
N ILE A 109 12.13 -4.35 9.69
CA ILE A 109 11.76 -4.98 10.98
C ILE A 109 11.92 -3.97 12.12
N TYR A 110 13.02 -3.22 12.15
CA TYR A 110 13.24 -2.19 13.15
C TYR A 110 12.10 -1.15 13.16
N ASN A 111 11.77 -0.61 12.00
CA ASN A 111 10.73 0.43 11.88
C ASN A 111 9.33 -0.10 12.18
N PHE A 112 8.99 -1.32 11.75
CA PHE A 112 7.73 -1.96 12.13
C PHE A 112 7.65 -2.22 13.64
N THR A 113 8.77 -2.57 14.28
CA THR A 113 8.84 -2.72 15.73
C THR A 113 8.57 -1.38 16.42
N ARG A 114 9.16 -0.28 15.95
CA ARG A 114 8.87 1.06 16.47
C ARG A 114 7.40 1.44 16.28
N ALA A 115 6.79 1.09 15.14
CA ALA A 115 5.37 1.31 14.91
C ALA A 115 4.49 0.55 15.94
N ILE A 116 4.84 -0.70 16.25
CA ILE A 116 4.14 -1.55 17.22
C ILE A 116 4.32 -1.05 18.67
N GLU A 117 5.51 -0.55 19.01
CA GLU A 117 5.77 0.05 20.33
C GLU A 117 4.91 1.29 20.59
N ILE A 118 4.65 2.10 19.54
CA ILE A 118 3.78 3.28 19.61
C ILE A 118 2.30 2.88 19.66
N ASP A 119 1.91 1.91 18.84
CA ASP A 119 0.54 1.39 18.78
C ASP A 119 0.55 -0.15 18.71
N SER A 120 0.39 -0.79 19.85
CA SER A 120 0.36 -2.25 19.99
C SER A 120 -0.88 -2.92 19.37
N LYS A 121 -1.83 -2.14 18.84
CA LYS A 121 -3.01 -2.60 18.10
C LYS A 121 -2.90 -2.35 16.60
N ASN A 122 -1.76 -1.90 16.09
CA ASN A 122 -1.53 -1.73 14.67
C ASN A 122 -1.34 -3.08 13.96
N ALA A 123 -2.45 -3.72 13.56
CA ALA A 123 -2.44 -5.00 12.85
C ALA A 123 -1.61 -4.95 11.55
N SER A 124 -1.67 -3.84 10.81
CA SER A 124 -0.89 -3.65 9.57
C SER A 124 0.62 -3.65 9.82
N ALA A 125 1.07 -3.09 10.96
CA ALA A 125 2.49 -3.13 11.32
C ALA A 125 2.97 -4.55 11.64
N TYR A 126 2.15 -5.35 12.35
CA TYR A 126 2.44 -6.77 12.57
C TYR A 126 2.46 -7.56 11.26
N ALA A 127 1.47 -7.38 10.38
CA ALA A 127 1.42 -8.06 9.08
C ALA A 127 2.64 -7.74 8.21
N ASN A 128 3.05 -6.47 8.17
CA ASN A 128 4.23 -6.03 7.42
C ASN A 128 5.54 -6.56 8.04
N ARG A 129 5.64 -6.61 9.39
CA ARG A 129 6.80 -7.20 10.07
C ARG A 129 6.89 -8.71 9.82
N ALA A 130 5.75 -9.39 9.79
CA ALA A 130 5.68 -10.80 9.40
C ALA A 130 6.19 -11.02 7.97
N GLU A 131 5.84 -10.17 7.01
CA GLU A 131 6.38 -10.24 5.65
C GLU A 131 7.90 -10.05 5.65
N ALA A 132 8.42 -9.08 6.39
CA ALA A 132 9.86 -8.85 6.51
C ALA A 132 10.57 -10.04 7.17
N HIS A 133 10.00 -10.66 8.21
CA HIS A 133 10.51 -11.88 8.82
C HIS A 133 10.49 -13.07 7.85
N PHE A 134 9.42 -13.22 7.07
CA PHE A 134 9.36 -14.27 6.05
C PHE A 134 10.47 -14.13 5.01
N LEU A 135 10.68 -12.92 4.49
CA LEU A 135 11.68 -12.63 3.46
C LEU A 135 13.11 -12.74 4.00
N SER A 136 13.32 -12.55 5.29
CA SER A 136 14.59 -12.80 5.97
C SER A 136 14.79 -14.25 6.46
N GLY A 137 13.82 -15.15 6.19
CA GLY A 137 13.91 -16.57 6.54
C GLY A 137 13.50 -16.93 7.97
N ASN A 138 12.99 -15.98 8.75
CA ASN A 138 12.58 -16.16 10.14
C ASN A 138 11.12 -16.65 10.23
N TYR A 139 10.88 -17.91 9.88
CA TYR A 139 9.51 -18.44 9.71
C TYR A 139 8.70 -18.50 11.02
N ASP A 140 9.33 -18.76 12.17
CA ASP A 140 8.64 -18.79 13.46
C ASP A 140 8.15 -17.40 13.86
N LEU A 141 8.98 -16.35 13.69
CA LEU A 141 8.57 -14.97 13.91
C LEU A 141 7.50 -14.53 12.92
N THR A 142 7.57 -15.03 11.68
CA THR A 142 6.51 -14.82 10.68
C THR A 142 5.16 -15.33 11.18
N VAL A 143 5.12 -16.56 11.70
CA VAL A 143 3.89 -17.17 12.24
C VAL A 143 3.37 -16.38 13.43
N LEU A 144 4.25 -15.98 14.33
CA LEU A 144 3.89 -15.20 15.53
C LEU A 144 3.25 -13.86 15.15
N ASP A 145 3.92 -13.06 14.34
CA ASP A 145 3.44 -11.74 13.94
C ASP A 145 2.17 -11.79 13.08
N SER A 146 2.11 -12.73 12.12
CA SER A 146 0.90 -12.92 11.32
C SER A 146 -0.30 -13.33 12.19
N THR A 147 -0.08 -14.19 13.20
CA THR A 147 -1.14 -14.57 14.14
C THR A 147 -1.61 -13.36 14.93
N ARG A 148 -0.68 -12.54 15.40
CA ARG A 148 -1.03 -11.33 16.13
C ARG A 148 -1.80 -10.33 15.28
N ALA A 149 -1.42 -10.13 14.01
CA ALA A 149 -2.16 -9.30 13.08
C ALA A 149 -3.61 -9.79 12.87
N ILE A 150 -3.79 -11.11 12.71
CA ILE A 150 -5.11 -11.74 12.54
C ILE A 150 -5.97 -11.57 13.79
N GLU A 151 -5.42 -11.75 14.98
CA GLU A 151 -6.13 -11.59 16.27
C GLU A 151 -6.60 -10.16 16.51
N ILE A 152 -5.77 -9.17 16.18
CA ILE A 152 -6.12 -7.75 16.30
C ILE A 152 -7.25 -7.40 15.34
N GLY A 153 -7.23 -7.96 14.13
CA GLY A 153 -8.21 -7.64 13.10
C GLY A 153 -7.94 -6.29 12.43
N GLY A 154 -8.96 -5.75 11.76
CA GLY A 154 -8.88 -4.44 11.10
C GLY A 154 -9.13 -4.51 9.60
N ASN A 155 -8.26 -3.94 8.77
CA ASN A 155 -8.43 -3.90 7.33
C ASN A 155 -8.47 -5.34 6.74
N PRO A 156 -9.54 -5.74 6.05
CA PRO A 156 -9.67 -7.10 5.50
C PRO A 156 -8.51 -7.50 4.59
N ARG A 157 -7.94 -6.56 3.84
CA ARG A 157 -6.80 -6.84 2.95
C ARG A 157 -5.55 -7.20 3.74
N ASP A 158 -5.24 -6.43 4.78
CA ASP A 158 -4.04 -6.67 5.61
C ASP A 158 -4.15 -8.01 6.35
N ILE A 159 -5.36 -8.35 6.81
CA ILE A 159 -5.62 -9.65 7.47
C ILE A 159 -5.50 -10.80 6.47
N ALA A 160 -6.01 -10.65 5.26
CA ALA A 160 -5.84 -11.66 4.21
C ALA A 160 -4.35 -11.82 3.82
N ASP A 161 -3.59 -10.72 3.77
CA ASP A 161 -2.14 -10.76 3.54
C ASP A 161 -1.40 -11.45 4.70
N ALA A 162 -1.81 -11.23 5.96
CA ALA A 162 -1.28 -11.93 7.12
C ALA A 162 -1.53 -13.45 7.05
N TYR A 163 -2.74 -13.89 6.70
CA TYR A 163 -3.01 -15.31 6.45
C TYR A 163 -2.12 -15.88 5.35
N ARG A 164 -1.97 -15.18 4.22
CA ARG A 164 -1.10 -15.64 3.11
C ARG A 164 0.36 -15.75 3.52
N THR A 165 0.84 -14.79 4.29
CA THR A 165 2.24 -14.77 4.76
C THR A 165 2.48 -15.91 5.75
N ARG A 166 1.54 -16.17 6.68
CA ARG A 166 1.59 -17.30 7.60
C ARG A 166 1.52 -18.64 6.88
N ALA A 167 0.67 -18.75 5.88
CA ALA A 167 0.58 -19.94 5.03
C ALA A 167 1.90 -20.26 4.32
N LYS A 168 2.59 -19.23 3.80
CA LYS A 168 3.92 -19.39 3.19
C LYS A 168 4.92 -19.92 4.22
N ALA A 169 4.92 -19.40 5.45
CA ALA A 169 5.79 -19.86 6.53
C ALA A 169 5.48 -21.31 6.93
N PHE A 170 4.19 -21.68 7.08
CA PHE A 170 3.78 -23.05 7.33
C PHE A 170 4.25 -24.03 6.23
N ARG A 171 4.15 -23.63 4.98
CA ARG A 171 4.64 -24.45 3.87
C ARG A 171 6.16 -24.63 3.91
N LYS A 172 6.92 -23.56 4.24
CA LYS A 172 8.38 -23.64 4.39
C LYS A 172 8.83 -24.53 5.53
N THR A 173 7.98 -24.69 6.56
CA THR A 173 8.25 -25.54 7.74
C THR A 173 7.52 -26.90 7.69
N GLY A 174 6.97 -27.30 6.51
CA GLY A 174 6.34 -28.61 6.30
C GLY A 174 4.90 -28.75 6.85
N ARG A 175 4.34 -27.69 7.44
CA ARG A 175 2.98 -27.68 8.04
C ARG A 175 1.92 -27.43 6.96
N ASN A 176 1.79 -28.34 6.00
CA ASN A 176 0.99 -28.13 4.78
C ASN A 176 -0.51 -27.97 5.02
N ASP A 177 -1.07 -28.69 6.00
CA ASP A 177 -2.51 -28.61 6.33
C ASP A 177 -2.87 -27.22 6.88
N LEU A 178 -2.02 -26.66 7.75
CA LEU A 178 -2.19 -25.31 8.26
C LEU A 178 -2.04 -24.27 7.14
N SER A 179 -1.08 -24.47 6.24
CA SER A 179 -0.93 -23.63 5.06
C SER A 179 -2.20 -23.61 4.21
N ALA A 180 -2.78 -24.78 3.92
CA ALA A 180 -4.00 -24.89 3.14
C ALA A 180 -5.21 -24.24 3.84
N ALA A 181 -5.30 -24.36 5.16
CA ALA A 181 -6.34 -23.70 5.95
C ALA A 181 -6.23 -22.17 5.86
N ASP A 182 -5.03 -21.62 6.05
CA ASP A 182 -4.79 -20.18 5.96
C ASP A 182 -5.04 -19.62 4.57
N ILE A 183 -4.67 -20.31 3.51
CA ILE A 183 -5.02 -19.92 2.14
C ILE A 183 -6.53 -19.81 1.96
N ARG A 184 -7.30 -20.78 2.44
CA ARG A 184 -8.76 -20.72 2.38
C ARG A 184 -9.31 -19.50 3.14
N SER A 185 -8.81 -19.26 4.37
CA SER A 185 -9.21 -18.11 5.18
C SER A 185 -8.91 -16.79 4.47
N SER A 186 -7.73 -16.68 3.86
CA SER A 186 -7.34 -15.47 3.13
C SER A 186 -8.30 -15.16 1.96
N TRP A 187 -8.73 -16.18 1.23
CA TRP A 187 -9.64 -16.00 0.10
C TRP A 187 -11.07 -15.63 0.53
N GLN A 188 -11.51 -16.10 1.69
CA GLN A 188 -12.82 -15.72 2.25
C GLN A 188 -12.87 -14.25 2.64
N ILE A 189 -11.75 -13.71 3.16
CA ILE A 189 -11.66 -12.36 3.71
C ILE A 189 -11.30 -11.34 2.65
N ASP A 190 -10.45 -11.70 1.68
CA ASP A 190 -9.96 -10.77 0.68
C ASP A 190 -11.08 -10.39 -0.29
N PRO A 191 -11.49 -9.09 -0.35
CA PRO A 191 -12.56 -8.64 -1.23
C PRO A 191 -12.30 -8.93 -2.72
N ARG A 192 -11.02 -9.08 -3.12
CA ARG A 192 -10.61 -9.38 -4.51
C ARG A 192 -10.90 -10.82 -4.88
N TYR A 193 -10.89 -11.74 -3.91
CA TYR A 193 -11.04 -13.19 -4.11
C TYR A 193 -12.28 -13.78 -3.46
N ALA A 194 -12.94 -13.04 -2.56
CA ALA A 194 -14.12 -13.52 -1.85
C ALA A 194 -15.23 -14.01 -2.80
N TYR A 195 -15.44 -13.33 -3.91
CA TYR A 195 -16.40 -13.73 -4.93
C TYR A 195 -16.03 -15.09 -5.58
N TYR A 196 -14.75 -15.23 -6.00
CA TYR A 196 -14.25 -16.48 -6.61
C TYR A 196 -14.25 -17.62 -5.61
N TYR A 197 -13.88 -17.33 -4.36
CA TYR A 197 -13.94 -18.32 -3.28
C TYR A 197 -15.37 -18.81 -3.08
N LYS A 198 -16.35 -17.91 -2.99
CA LYS A 198 -17.77 -18.25 -2.84
C LYS A 198 -18.30 -19.03 -4.06
N ALA A 199 -17.86 -18.68 -5.26
CA ALA A 199 -18.23 -19.39 -6.49
C ALA A 199 -17.63 -20.81 -6.54
N LEU A 200 -16.38 -21.00 -6.09
CA LEU A 200 -15.68 -22.29 -6.11
C LEU A 200 -16.04 -23.20 -4.94
N TYR A 201 -16.24 -22.63 -3.74
CA TYR A 201 -16.39 -23.37 -2.48
C TYR A 201 -17.73 -23.12 -1.78
N GLY A 202 -18.48 -22.09 -2.15
CA GLY A 202 -19.80 -21.78 -1.58
C GLY A 202 -20.87 -22.85 -1.88
N TYR A 203 -20.55 -23.80 -2.75
CA TYR A 203 -21.30 -25.04 -2.99
C TYR A 203 -20.69 -26.22 -2.23
N ALA A 204 -19.98 -25.97 -1.15
CA ALA A 204 -19.31 -27.01 -0.33
C ALA A 204 -20.25 -27.88 0.53
N SER A 205 -21.50 -28.06 0.09
CA SER A 205 -22.25 -29.26 0.39
C SER A 205 -21.74 -30.41 -0.51
N PRO A 206 -21.89 -31.71 -0.12
CA PRO A 206 -21.53 -32.83 -0.98
C PRO A 206 -22.14 -32.74 -2.39
N GLU A 207 -23.33 -32.15 -2.54
CA GLU A 207 -23.94 -31.84 -3.84
C GLU A 207 -23.28 -30.70 -4.61
N GLY A 208 -22.81 -29.66 -3.92
CA GLY A 208 -22.09 -28.52 -4.52
C GLY A 208 -20.73 -28.92 -5.06
N MET A 209 -20.01 -29.82 -4.39
CA MET A 209 -18.76 -30.40 -4.90
C MET A 209 -18.94 -31.23 -6.16
N ARG A 210 -20.06 -31.98 -6.27
CA ARG A 210 -20.42 -32.70 -7.52
C ARG A 210 -20.70 -31.71 -8.66
N LYS A 211 -21.40 -30.60 -8.40
CA LYS A 211 -21.66 -29.53 -9.40
C LYS A 211 -20.40 -28.78 -9.79
N ALA A 212 -19.52 -28.45 -8.84
CA ALA A 212 -18.23 -27.78 -9.12
C ALA A 212 -17.30 -28.72 -9.92
N GLY A 213 -17.25 -29.99 -9.61
CA GLY A 213 -16.53 -30.99 -10.41
C GLY A 213 -17.08 -31.11 -11.83
N LEU A 214 -18.41 -31.09 -12.00
CA LEU A 214 -19.06 -31.14 -13.30
C LEU A 214 -18.75 -29.87 -14.13
N ILE A 215 -18.77 -28.67 -13.51
CA ILE A 215 -18.43 -27.38 -14.17
C ILE A 215 -16.97 -27.39 -14.61
N ALA A 216 -16.04 -27.88 -13.77
CA ALA A 216 -14.62 -27.98 -14.11
C ALA A 216 -14.41 -28.98 -15.27
N VAL A 217 -15.08 -30.11 -15.28
CA VAL A 217 -15.02 -31.09 -16.38
C VAL A 217 -15.60 -30.51 -17.67
N ILE A 218 -16.73 -29.81 -17.60
CA ILE A 218 -17.33 -29.13 -18.77
C ILE A 218 -16.40 -28.00 -19.29
N GLY A 219 -15.78 -27.22 -18.41
CA GLY A 219 -14.82 -26.17 -18.78
C GLY A 219 -13.59 -26.75 -19.47
N ILE A 220 -13.04 -27.84 -18.97
CA ILE A 220 -11.90 -28.57 -19.59
C ILE A 220 -12.31 -29.18 -20.92
N ALA A 221 -13.48 -29.80 -21.00
CA ALA A 221 -14.04 -30.37 -22.24
C ALA A 221 -14.25 -29.26 -23.30
N PHE A 222 -14.75 -28.05 -22.90
CA PHE A 222 -14.94 -26.93 -23.78
C PHE A 222 -13.60 -26.38 -24.29
N LEU A 223 -12.59 -26.28 -23.44
CA LEU A 223 -11.23 -25.87 -23.83
C LEU A 223 -10.58 -26.88 -24.79
N LEU A 224 -10.80 -28.18 -24.59
CA LEU A 224 -10.31 -29.22 -25.49
C LEU A 224 -11.02 -29.17 -26.84
N LEU A 225 -12.35 -28.99 -26.86
CA LEU A 225 -13.11 -28.86 -28.10
C LEU A 225 -12.74 -27.62 -28.90
N PHE A 226 -12.39 -26.49 -28.21
CA PHE A 226 -11.93 -25.28 -28.87
C PHE A 226 -10.52 -25.42 -29.46
N LYS A 227 -9.62 -26.15 -28.78
CA LYS A 227 -8.28 -26.46 -29.31
C LYS A 227 -8.31 -27.30 -30.59
N PHE A 228 -9.32 -28.15 -30.75
CA PHE A 228 -9.45 -29.00 -31.94
C PHE A 228 -10.16 -28.33 -33.11
N LYS A 229 -10.78 -27.15 -32.95
CA LYS A 229 -11.52 -26.45 -34.03
C LYS A 229 -10.73 -25.32 -34.71
N VAL A 230 -9.56 -24.96 -34.21
CA VAL A 230 -8.71 -23.96 -34.88
C VAL A 230 -7.70 -24.71 -35.75
N LYS A 231 -8.10 -25.08 -36.99
CA LYS A 231 -7.14 -25.38 -38.03
C LYS A 231 -6.33 -24.12 -38.34
N PRO A 232 -4.99 -24.21 -38.41
CA PRO A 232 -4.20 -23.10 -38.92
C PRO A 232 -4.60 -22.85 -40.38
N PRO A 233 -4.55 -21.58 -40.86
CA PRO A 233 -4.81 -21.27 -42.25
C PRO A 233 -3.79 -22.00 -43.12
N GLU A 234 -4.28 -22.67 -44.16
CA GLU A 234 -3.44 -23.21 -45.25
C GLU A 234 -2.67 -22.05 -45.86
N LYS A 235 -1.36 -22.21 -45.97
CA LYS A 235 -0.52 -21.30 -46.75
C LYS A 235 -0.79 -21.65 -48.22
N ASP A 236 -1.42 -20.74 -48.90
CA ASP A 236 -1.46 -20.77 -50.35
C ASP A 236 -0.04 -20.51 -50.90
N GLU A 237 0.41 -21.40 -51.78
CA GLU A 237 1.66 -21.29 -52.51
C GLU A 237 1.58 -20.19 -53.59
#